data_f07aec9e5929c9b48e9f9a7ef3cb0410
#
_entry.id   f07aec9e5929c9b48e9f9a7ef3cb0410
#
_cell.length_a   1.000
_cell.length_b   1.000
_cell.length_c   1.000
_cell.angle_alpha   90.00
_cell.angle_beta   90.00
_cell.angle_gamma   90.00
#
_symmetry.space_group_name_H-M   'P 1'
#
loop_
_entity.id
_entity.type
_entity.pdbx_description
1 polymer ?
#
loop_
_entity_poly.entity_id
_entity_poly.type
_entity_poly.pdbx_seq_one_letter_code
_entity_poly.pdbx_strand_id
1 'polypeptide(L)'
;MSLLTPLRGLLLACLTLGGQAMASEPLKLEAYNPGHEAIFPVSSVIVSGAHDAILVDAQFGKGQAEQVVERLRASGKQLTTIYVSHGDPDYYFGLDTITQAFPKARVVASAATVEHIRKTMDAKLAYWGPQMGADKPARLVVPQVLKGNRLELEGQALEVVGLDGPQPDRSFVWIPSIKAVVGGVVVSEHIHVWMADTQTAQSHADWLSTLAKIEQLAPRTVIPGHYLGDSSRSLDAVRFTAGYIRDFDTEAAKAADSAALIAAMKQRYPNLGDESSLELGAKVAKGEMKW
;
A
#
# COMPACT_ATOMS: atom_id res chain seq x y z
N MET A 1 6.24 -89.25 -20.13
CA MET A 1 7.32 -88.40 -19.62
C MET A 1 6.98 -86.98 -20.07
N SER A 2 6.46 -86.20 -19.21
CA SER A 2 5.99 -84.83 -19.52
C SER A 2 6.81 -83.85 -18.66
N LEU A 3 7.59 -82.98 -19.29
CA LEU A 3 8.46 -82.01 -18.67
C LEU A 3 7.65 -80.70 -18.47
N LEU A 4 7.39 -80.34 -17.23
CA LEU A 4 6.82 -79.06 -16.82
C LEU A 4 7.89 -77.99 -16.62
N THR A 5 7.88 -76.92 -17.41
CA THR A 5 8.75 -75.72 -17.29
C THR A 5 8.05 -74.66 -16.41
N PRO A 6 8.71 -74.08 -15.39
CA PRO A 6 8.09 -73.01 -14.61
C PRO A 6 8.32 -71.68 -15.27
N LEU A 7 7.23 -70.92 -15.47
CA LEU A 7 7.17 -69.55 -15.94
C LEU A 7 7.59 -68.59 -14.79
N ARG A 8 8.75 -67.96 -14.91
CA ARG A 8 9.21 -66.91 -13.98
C ARG A 8 8.50 -65.58 -14.31
N GLY A 9 7.55 -65.22 -13.48
CA GLY A 9 6.92 -63.92 -13.54
C GLY A 9 7.87 -62.83 -13.04
N LEU A 10 8.19 -61.87 -13.91
CA LEU A 10 8.95 -60.66 -13.59
C LEU A 10 8.00 -59.63 -13.00
N LEU A 11 8.05 -59.38 -11.69
CA LEU A 11 7.33 -58.28 -11.02
C LEU A 11 8.09 -56.99 -11.31
N LEU A 12 7.49 -56.10 -12.14
CA LEU A 12 7.98 -54.76 -12.39
C LEU A 12 7.45 -53.85 -11.25
N ALA A 13 8.30 -53.52 -10.29
CA ALA A 13 7.98 -52.55 -9.23
C ALA A 13 8.05 -51.11 -9.81
N CYS A 14 6.90 -50.52 -10.10
CA CYS A 14 6.82 -49.08 -10.39
C CYS A 14 7.06 -48.29 -9.11
N LEU A 15 8.27 -47.78 -8.93
CA LEU A 15 8.56 -46.73 -7.94
C LEU A 15 7.91 -45.43 -8.41
N THR A 16 6.74 -45.11 -7.86
CA THR A 16 6.17 -43.75 -7.95
C THR A 16 6.98 -42.83 -7.05
N LEU A 17 7.89 -42.04 -7.60
CA LEU A 17 8.47 -40.90 -6.94
C LEU A 17 7.34 -39.86 -6.71
N GLY A 18 6.67 -39.97 -5.58
CA GLY A 18 5.80 -38.93 -5.08
C GLY A 18 6.64 -37.70 -4.72
N GLY A 19 6.74 -36.76 -5.65
CA GLY A 19 7.28 -35.45 -5.34
C GLY A 19 6.42 -34.80 -4.23
N GLN A 20 6.92 -34.78 -3.00
CA GLN A 20 6.34 -33.97 -1.95
C GLN A 20 6.49 -32.52 -2.39
N ALA A 21 5.38 -31.89 -2.77
CA ALA A 21 5.32 -30.43 -2.89
C ALA A 21 5.65 -29.88 -1.50
N MET A 22 6.86 -29.38 -1.32
CA MET A 22 7.25 -28.66 -0.11
C MET A 22 6.29 -27.48 -0.01
N ALA A 23 5.49 -27.43 1.05
CA ALA A 23 4.66 -26.27 1.31
C ALA A 23 5.57 -25.05 1.43
N SER A 24 5.33 -24.01 0.62
CA SER A 24 6.10 -22.78 0.72
C SER A 24 5.94 -22.17 2.11
N GLU A 25 7.05 -21.65 2.67
CA GLU A 25 6.97 -20.96 3.96
C GLU A 25 5.98 -19.78 3.88
N PRO A 26 5.22 -19.52 4.94
CA PRO A 26 4.31 -18.37 4.98
C PRO A 26 5.07 -17.07 4.80
N LEU A 27 4.53 -16.16 3.97
CA LEU A 27 5.08 -14.82 3.83
C LEU A 27 4.98 -14.06 5.16
N LYS A 28 6.00 -13.23 5.42
CA LYS A 28 6.08 -12.37 6.61
C LYS A 28 5.88 -10.92 6.20
N LEU A 29 5.29 -10.14 7.10
CA LEU A 29 5.08 -8.70 6.92
C LEU A 29 5.85 -7.93 7.97
N GLU A 30 6.63 -6.96 7.53
CA GLU A 30 7.20 -5.93 8.38
C GLU A 30 6.76 -4.57 7.85
N ALA A 31 6.02 -3.80 8.66
CA ALA A 31 5.60 -2.46 8.34
C ALA A 31 6.51 -1.44 9.02
N TYR A 32 6.96 -0.46 8.26
CA TYR A 32 7.60 0.73 8.75
C TYR A 32 6.68 1.93 8.52
N ASN A 33 6.44 2.70 9.57
CA ASN A 33 5.75 3.97 9.53
C ASN A 33 6.54 4.96 10.39
N PRO A 34 6.90 6.15 9.89
CA PRO A 34 7.71 7.11 10.63
C PRO A 34 6.93 7.84 11.75
N GLY A 35 5.62 7.68 11.81
CA GLY A 35 4.78 8.36 12.80
C GLY A 35 4.88 9.88 12.72
N HIS A 36 4.99 10.53 13.88
CA HIS A 36 5.07 11.99 13.99
C HIS A 36 6.40 12.61 13.52
N GLU A 37 7.39 11.78 13.16
CA GLU A 37 8.72 12.28 12.72
C GLU A 37 8.75 12.65 11.24
N ALA A 38 7.68 12.43 10.50
CA ALA A 38 7.58 12.75 9.08
C ALA A 38 6.44 13.72 8.79
N ILE A 39 6.50 14.39 7.64
CA ILE A 39 5.40 15.23 7.13
C ILE A 39 4.15 14.37 6.92
N PHE A 40 4.32 13.16 6.39
CA PHE A 40 3.25 12.19 6.22
C PHE A 40 3.60 10.87 6.91
N PRO A 41 2.71 10.35 7.78
CA PRO A 41 2.90 9.05 8.45
C PRO A 41 2.52 7.88 7.52
N VAL A 42 3.21 7.77 6.37
CA VAL A 42 2.96 6.76 5.35
C VAL A 42 3.63 5.43 5.70
N SER A 43 2.99 4.32 5.37
CA SER A 43 3.52 2.98 5.58
C SER A 43 4.32 2.48 4.38
N SER A 44 5.50 1.92 4.65
CA SER A 44 6.18 0.98 3.74
C SER A 44 6.07 -0.43 4.30
N VAL A 45 5.74 -1.41 3.46
CA VAL A 45 5.60 -2.79 3.91
C VAL A 45 6.58 -3.70 3.18
N ILE A 46 7.48 -4.35 3.95
CA ILE A 46 8.35 -5.40 3.45
C ILE A 46 7.58 -6.72 3.55
N VAL A 47 7.31 -7.32 2.41
CA VAL A 47 6.75 -8.66 2.29
C VAL A 47 7.89 -9.62 1.99
N SER A 48 8.19 -10.55 2.88
CA SER A 48 9.35 -11.45 2.73
C SER A 48 8.95 -12.92 2.73
N GLY A 49 9.58 -13.67 1.82
CA GLY A 49 9.60 -15.12 1.80
C GLY A 49 10.83 -15.71 2.49
N ALA A 50 11.23 -16.91 2.09
CA ALA A 50 12.42 -17.58 2.62
C ALA A 50 13.72 -16.87 2.18
N HIS A 51 13.80 -16.35 0.96
CA HIS A 51 15.01 -15.79 0.35
C HIS A 51 14.81 -14.36 -0.16
N ASP A 52 13.65 -14.07 -0.73
CA ASP A 52 13.34 -12.84 -1.44
C ASP A 52 12.38 -11.94 -0.67
N ALA A 53 12.35 -10.67 -1.05
CA ALA A 53 11.39 -9.69 -0.55
C ALA A 53 10.82 -8.82 -1.67
N ILE A 54 9.59 -8.36 -1.46
CA ILE A 54 8.94 -7.28 -2.18
C ILE A 54 8.70 -6.14 -1.20
N LEU A 55 9.06 -4.92 -1.59
CA LEU A 55 8.70 -3.71 -0.86
C LEU A 55 7.43 -3.11 -1.48
N VAL A 56 6.47 -2.77 -0.66
CA VAL A 56 5.28 -1.99 -1.04
C VAL A 56 5.42 -0.60 -0.45
N ASP A 57 5.49 0.40 -1.33
CA ASP A 57 5.66 1.83 -1.07
C ASP A 57 7.02 2.24 -0.49
N ALA A 58 7.48 3.46 -0.81
CA ALA A 58 8.89 3.82 -0.71
C ALA A 58 9.19 5.02 0.19
N GLN A 59 8.21 5.52 0.93
CA GLN A 59 8.33 6.70 1.80
C GLN A 59 8.43 8.05 1.08
N PHE A 60 8.21 9.13 1.85
CA PHE A 60 8.26 10.50 1.38
C PHE A 60 9.70 11.05 1.37
N GLY A 61 10.36 11.03 2.50
CA GLY A 61 11.66 11.64 2.68
C GLY A 61 12.82 10.65 2.57
N LYS A 62 14.00 11.21 2.32
CA LYS A 62 15.25 10.45 2.23
C LYS A 62 15.55 9.71 3.53
N GLY A 63 15.42 10.37 4.69
CA GLY A 63 15.73 9.76 5.98
C GLY A 63 14.82 8.57 6.30
N GLN A 64 13.52 8.66 5.98
CA GLN A 64 12.59 7.55 6.14
C GLN A 64 12.90 6.40 5.16
N ALA A 65 13.28 6.72 3.93
CA ALA A 65 13.71 5.72 2.95
C ALA A 65 15.02 5.01 3.38
N GLU A 66 15.95 5.71 4.03
CA GLU A 66 17.15 5.11 4.64
C GLU A 66 16.78 4.11 5.74
N GLN A 67 15.78 4.39 6.57
CA GLN A 67 15.26 3.44 7.56
C GLN A 67 14.66 2.18 6.91
N VAL A 68 13.99 2.32 5.77
CA VAL A 68 13.50 1.17 4.99
C VAL A 68 14.67 0.35 4.43
N VAL A 69 15.71 1.01 3.92
CA VAL A 69 16.95 0.34 3.43
C VAL A 69 17.63 -0.45 4.54
N GLU A 70 17.74 0.10 5.75
CA GLU A 70 18.33 -0.59 6.90
C GLU A 70 17.55 -1.85 7.28
N ARG A 71 16.21 -1.78 7.32
CA ARG A 71 15.34 -2.93 7.60
C ARG A 71 15.45 -4.01 6.53
N LEU A 72 15.47 -3.63 5.26
CA LEU A 72 15.69 -4.56 4.16
C LEU A 72 17.05 -5.27 4.26
N ARG A 73 18.12 -4.55 4.59
CA ARG A 73 19.44 -5.15 4.83
C ARG A 73 19.45 -6.08 6.04
N ALA A 74 18.84 -5.65 7.14
CA ALA A 74 18.72 -6.45 8.36
C ALA A 74 17.91 -7.74 8.15
N SER A 75 16.93 -7.72 7.25
CA SER A 75 16.14 -8.93 6.91
C SER A 75 16.99 -10.04 6.27
N GLY A 76 18.15 -9.71 5.68
CA GLY A 76 18.98 -10.64 4.91
C GLY A 76 18.33 -11.13 3.61
N LYS A 77 17.19 -10.55 3.20
CA LYS A 77 16.45 -10.96 2.00
C LYS A 77 16.92 -10.19 0.77
N GLN A 78 16.79 -10.82 -0.40
CA GLN A 78 17.03 -10.15 -1.66
C GLN A 78 15.80 -9.35 -2.07
N LEU A 79 15.89 -8.01 -2.12
CA LEU A 79 14.82 -7.19 -2.66
C LEU A 79 14.73 -7.39 -4.18
N THR A 80 13.65 -7.99 -4.66
CA THR A 80 13.43 -8.29 -6.08
C THR A 80 12.55 -7.25 -6.77
N THR A 81 11.58 -6.71 -6.04
CA THR A 81 10.59 -5.78 -6.59
C THR A 81 10.21 -4.72 -5.56
N ILE A 82 10.01 -3.49 -6.03
CA ILE A 82 9.39 -2.40 -5.30
C ILE A 82 8.08 -2.09 -6.03
N TYR A 83 6.96 -2.23 -5.35
CA TYR A 83 5.64 -1.87 -5.87
C TYR A 83 5.21 -0.53 -5.28
N VAL A 84 4.87 0.43 -6.14
CA VAL A 84 4.31 1.73 -5.75
C VAL A 84 2.80 1.65 -5.93
N SER A 85 2.07 1.73 -4.83
CA SER A 85 0.63 1.52 -4.80
C SER A 85 -0.18 2.76 -5.18
N HIS A 86 0.37 3.95 -4.98
CA HIS A 86 -0.30 5.23 -5.23
C HIS A 86 0.64 6.27 -5.85
N GLY A 87 0.06 7.27 -6.51
CA GLY A 87 0.83 8.28 -7.26
C GLY A 87 1.23 9.52 -6.47
N ASP A 88 0.91 9.61 -5.17
CA ASP A 88 1.35 10.72 -4.35
C ASP A 88 2.79 10.57 -3.87
N PRO A 89 3.49 11.70 -3.62
CA PRO A 89 4.92 11.75 -3.37
C PRO A 89 5.40 10.87 -2.21
N ASP A 90 4.61 10.74 -1.18
CA ASP A 90 4.91 9.97 0.01
C ASP A 90 4.96 8.45 -0.23
N TYR A 91 4.45 7.98 -1.36
CA TYR A 91 4.57 6.60 -1.80
C TYR A 91 5.82 6.31 -2.64
N TYR A 92 6.46 7.36 -3.25
CA TYR A 92 7.50 7.09 -4.23
C TYR A 92 8.73 8.02 -4.20
N PHE A 93 8.74 9.14 -3.49
CA PHE A 93 9.91 10.03 -3.46
C PHE A 93 11.15 9.35 -2.88
N GLY A 94 10.99 8.45 -1.91
CA GLY A 94 12.07 7.65 -1.34
C GLY A 94 12.69 6.62 -2.29
N LEU A 95 12.11 6.39 -3.48
CA LEU A 95 12.64 5.47 -4.49
C LEU A 95 14.08 5.82 -4.89
N ASP A 96 14.45 7.10 -4.92
CA ASP A 96 15.83 7.50 -5.22
C ASP A 96 16.83 6.82 -4.27
N THR A 97 16.59 6.92 -2.98
CA THR A 97 17.42 6.30 -1.93
C THR A 97 17.41 4.78 -2.01
N ILE A 98 16.21 4.18 -2.13
CA ILE A 98 16.07 2.72 -2.11
C ILE A 98 16.68 2.09 -3.36
N THR A 99 16.50 2.68 -4.55
CA THR A 99 17.07 2.14 -5.79
C THR A 99 18.59 2.30 -5.88
N GLN A 100 19.18 3.28 -5.20
CA GLN A 100 20.63 3.37 -5.06
C GLN A 100 21.18 2.22 -4.20
N ALA A 101 20.47 1.86 -3.12
CA ALA A 101 20.87 0.74 -2.24
C ALA A 101 20.61 -0.63 -2.87
N PHE A 102 19.55 -0.75 -3.68
CA PHE A 102 19.11 -2.01 -4.31
C PHE A 102 18.91 -1.83 -5.84
N PRO A 103 19.99 -1.62 -6.63
CA PRO A 103 19.88 -1.27 -8.05
C PRO A 103 19.32 -2.39 -8.94
N LYS A 104 19.23 -3.61 -8.44
CA LYS A 104 18.68 -4.76 -9.17
C LYS A 104 17.18 -4.94 -8.95
N ALA A 105 16.58 -4.25 -7.96
CA ALA A 105 15.16 -4.32 -7.69
C ALA A 105 14.37 -3.66 -8.82
N ARG A 106 13.33 -4.34 -9.32
CA ARG A 106 12.41 -3.75 -10.30
C ARG A 106 11.47 -2.80 -9.60
N VAL A 107 11.30 -1.59 -10.10
CA VAL A 107 10.31 -0.64 -9.60
C VAL A 107 9.11 -0.67 -10.52
N VAL A 108 7.94 -1.04 -9.99
CA VAL A 108 6.70 -1.19 -10.77
C VAL A 108 5.51 -0.54 -10.06
N ALA A 109 4.53 -0.12 -10.85
CA ALA A 109 3.23 0.39 -10.39
C ALA A 109 2.15 0.06 -11.42
N SER A 110 0.88 0.27 -11.08
CA SER A 110 -0.21 0.17 -12.05
C SER A 110 -0.04 1.20 -13.18
N ALA A 111 -0.67 0.97 -14.33
CA ALA A 111 -0.65 1.93 -15.44
C ALA A 111 -1.21 3.30 -15.00
N ALA A 112 -2.31 3.30 -14.24
CA ALA A 112 -2.94 4.52 -13.73
C ALA A 112 -2.01 5.27 -12.75
N THR A 113 -1.36 4.56 -11.83
CA THR A 113 -0.38 5.15 -10.90
C THR A 113 0.83 5.75 -11.64
N VAL A 114 1.37 5.05 -12.65
CA VAL A 114 2.49 5.56 -13.46
C VAL A 114 2.09 6.83 -14.23
N GLU A 115 0.88 6.85 -14.79
CA GLU A 115 0.34 8.03 -15.49
C GLU A 115 0.18 9.20 -14.51
N HIS A 116 -0.40 8.98 -13.34
CA HIS A 116 -0.57 9.99 -12.29
C HIS A 116 0.79 10.58 -11.89
N ILE A 117 1.78 9.73 -11.57
CA ILE A 117 3.13 10.16 -11.23
C ILE A 117 3.72 11.06 -12.33
N ARG A 118 3.71 10.60 -13.59
CA ARG A 118 4.27 11.37 -14.71
C ARG A 118 3.61 12.73 -14.89
N LYS A 119 2.32 12.80 -14.66
CA LYS A 119 1.53 14.03 -14.81
C LYS A 119 1.80 15.03 -13.69
N THR A 120 2.09 14.57 -12.48
CA THR A 120 2.09 15.41 -11.27
C THR A 120 3.47 15.60 -10.62
N MET A 121 4.45 14.74 -10.91
CA MET A 121 5.72 14.64 -10.16
C MET A 121 6.51 15.96 -10.08
N ASP A 122 6.58 16.72 -11.17
CA ASP A 122 7.34 17.97 -11.20
C ASP A 122 6.65 19.05 -10.35
N ALA A 123 5.34 19.17 -10.44
CA ALA A 123 4.54 20.10 -9.63
C ALA A 123 4.58 19.72 -8.14
N LYS A 124 4.47 18.43 -7.84
CA LYS A 124 4.57 17.90 -6.47
C LYS A 124 5.97 18.14 -5.87
N LEU A 125 7.05 17.95 -6.65
CA LEU A 125 8.41 18.27 -6.20
C LEU A 125 8.61 19.77 -5.99
N ALA A 126 8.07 20.60 -6.86
CA ALA A 126 8.14 22.06 -6.71
C ALA A 126 7.42 22.55 -5.45
N TYR A 127 6.29 21.93 -5.11
CA TYR A 127 5.49 22.27 -3.93
C TYR A 127 6.13 21.76 -2.62
N TRP A 128 6.49 20.47 -2.57
CA TRP A 128 6.97 19.82 -1.35
C TRP A 128 8.47 19.99 -1.12
N GLY A 129 9.28 20.11 -2.18
CA GLY A 129 10.74 20.18 -2.09
C GLY A 129 11.27 21.24 -1.14
N PRO A 130 10.75 22.49 -1.13
CA PRO A 130 11.14 23.52 -0.16
C PRO A 130 10.88 23.13 1.29
N GLN A 131 9.79 22.40 1.56
CA GLN A 131 9.40 21.97 2.90
C GLN A 131 10.24 20.78 3.38
N MET A 132 10.68 19.91 2.47
CA MET A 132 11.53 18.76 2.75
C MET A 132 13.00 19.14 2.99
N GLY A 133 13.46 20.28 2.47
CA GLY A 133 14.86 20.71 2.61
C GLY A 133 15.85 19.69 2.06
N ALA A 134 16.77 19.23 2.90
CA ALA A 134 17.78 18.22 2.53
C ALA A 134 17.21 16.80 2.37
N ASP A 135 15.99 16.56 2.85
CA ASP A 135 15.34 15.26 2.82
C ASP A 135 14.59 14.97 1.50
N LYS A 136 14.57 15.96 0.58
CA LYS A 136 13.97 15.78 -0.75
C LYS A 136 14.81 14.83 -1.62
N PRO A 137 14.17 14.10 -2.57
CA PRO A 137 14.89 13.25 -3.51
C PRO A 137 15.81 14.07 -4.42
N ALA A 138 16.99 13.53 -4.74
CA ALA A 138 17.90 14.17 -5.71
C ALA A 138 17.43 13.96 -7.16
N ARG A 139 16.67 12.87 -7.39
CA ARG A 139 16.03 12.57 -8.67
C ARG A 139 14.68 11.89 -8.46
N LEU A 140 13.76 12.09 -9.39
CA LEU A 140 12.48 11.37 -9.40
C LEU A 140 12.63 10.06 -10.17
N VAL A 141 12.16 8.96 -9.57
CA VAL A 141 12.16 7.63 -10.18
C VAL A 141 10.74 7.29 -10.57
N VAL A 142 10.51 7.12 -11.88
CA VAL A 142 9.20 6.71 -12.40
C VAL A 142 9.14 5.19 -12.49
N PRO A 143 8.16 4.53 -11.85
CA PRO A 143 7.99 3.09 -11.95
C PRO A 143 7.71 2.62 -13.38
N GLN A 144 8.07 1.37 -13.68
CA GLN A 144 7.61 0.68 -14.89
C GLN A 144 6.16 0.22 -14.69
N VAL A 145 5.42 0.13 -15.80
CA VAL A 145 4.04 -0.38 -15.75
C VAL A 145 4.05 -1.87 -15.44
N LEU A 146 3.36 -2.27 -14.38
CA LEU A 146 3.09 -3.67 -14.05
C LEU A 146 2.20 -4.28 -15.13
N LYS A 147 2.60 -5.41 -15.71
CA LYS A 147 1.77 -6.17 -16.65
C LYS A 147 0.75 -7.01 -15.87
N GLY A 148 -0.52 -6.74 -16.10
CA GLY A 148 -1.61 -7.36 -15.33
C GLY A 148 -1.74 -6.76 -13.92
N ASN A 149 -2.20 -7.57 -12.98
CA ASN A 149 -2.50 -7.15 -11.61
C ASN A 149 -1.82 -8.03 -10.55
N ARG A 150 -0.77 -8.77 -10.92
CA ARG A 150 -0.14 -9.75 -10.02
C ARG A 150 1.36 -9.55 -9.93
N LEU A 151 1.85 -9.52 -8.72
CA LEU A 151 3.24 -9.72 -8.35
C LEU A 151 3.38 -11.15 -7.79
N GLU A 152 4.58 -11.69 -7.83
CA GLU A 152 4.86 -13.03 -7.33
C GLU A 152 6.09 -13.00 -6.44
N LEU A 153 6.00 -13.61 -5.26
CA LEU A 153 7.09 -13.80 -4.32
C LEU A 153 7.17 -15.28 -3.96
N GLU A 154 8.21 -15.95 -4.44
CA GLU A 154 8.45 -17.39 -4.19
C GLU A 154 7.22 -18.28 -4.46
N GLY A 155 6.56 -18.05 -5.62
CA GLY A 155 5.35 -18.79 -6.02
C GLY A 155 4.05 -18.32 -5.37
N GLN A 156 4.10 -17.37 -4.44
CA GLN A 156 2.91 -16.81 -3.77
C GLN A 156 2.49 -15.48 -4.41
N ALA A 157 1.18 -15.33 -4.64
CA ALA A 157 0.63 -14.13 -5.27
C ALA A 157 0.50 -12.96 -4.32
N LEU A 158 0.84 -11.76 -4.82
CA LEU A 158 0.41 -10.47 -4.32
C LEU A 158 -0.46 -9.84 -5.41
N GLU A 159 -1.75 -9.69 -5.16
CA GLU A 159 -2.74 -9.23 -6.15
C GLU A 159 -3.02 -7.74 -5.95
N VAL A 160 -2.87 -6.95 -7.01
CA VAL A 160 -3.28 -5.54 -7.02
C VAL A 160 -4.76 -5.47 -7.33
N VAL A 161 -5.55 -4.99 -6.39
CA VAL A 161 -7.02 -4.93 -6.44
C VAL A 161 -7.47 -3.49 -6.65
N GLY A 162 -8.50 -3.29 -7.50
CA GLY A 162 -9.09 -1.98 -7.76
C GLY A 162 -8.74 -1.39 -9.14
N LEU A 163 -7.89 -2.06 -9.94
CA LEU A 163 -7.43 -1.53 -11.23
C LEU A 163 -8.52 -1.41 -12.29
N ASP A 164 -9.59 -2.16 -12.16
CA ASP A 164 -10.78 -2.18 -13.01
C ASP A 164 -11.93 -1.32 -12.46
N GLY A 165 -11.70 -0.67 -11.33
CA GLY A 165 -12.67 0.20 -10.66
C GLY A 165 -12.67 1.64 -11.19
N PRO A 166 -13.54 2.50 -10.63
CA PRO A 166 -13.65 3.91 -11.03
C PRO A 166 -12.45 4.77 -10.60
N GLN A 167 -11.64 4.30 -9.65
CA GLN A 167 -10.43 4.96 -9.15
C GLN A 167 -9.23 4.00 -9.25
N PRO A 168 -8.74 3.68 -10.46
CA PRO A 168 -7.70 2.65 -10.65
C PRO A 168 -6.32 3.04 -10.09
N ASP A 169 -6.08 4.31 -9.82
CA ASP A 169 -4.90 4.86 -9.14
C ASP A 169 -4.98 4.74 -7.60
N ARG A 170 -6.14 4.36 -7.05
CA ARG A 170 -6.38 4.13 -5.62
C ARG A 170 -6.56 2.64 -5.32
N SER A 171 -5.61 1.85 -5.79
CA SER A 171 -5.56 0.40 -5.61
C SER A 171 -4.93 0.00 -4.27
N PHE A 172 -5.06 -1.26 -3.90
CA PHE A 172 -4.37 -1.87 -2.76
C PHE A 172 -3.82 -3.26 -3.13
N VAL A 173 -2.96 -3.82 -2.28
CA VAL A 173 -2.37 -5.15 -2.49
C VAL A 173 -3.04 -6.15 -1.55
N TRP A 174 -3.60 -7.21 -2.12
CA TRP A 174 -4.14 -8.38 -1.43
C TRP A 174 -3.15 -9.55 -1.50
N ILE A 175 -2.84 -10.18 -0.37
CA ILE A 175 -1.96 -11.34 -0.26
C ILE A 175 -2.77 -12.54 0.24
N PRO A 176 -3.33 -13.36 -0.67
CA PRO A 176 -4.28 -14.43 -0.32
C PRO A 176 -3.70 -15.46 0.65
N SER A 177 -2.43 -15.85 0.48
CA SER A 177 -1.78 -16.92 1.27
C SER A 177 -1.74 -16.62 2.77
N ILE A 178 -1.67 -15.36 3.15
CA ILE A 178 -1.64 -14.90 4.55
C ILE A 178 -2.85 -14.05 4.94
N LYS A 179 -3.81 -13.88 4.01
CA LYS A 179 -5.02 -13.05 4.19
C LYS A 179 -4.68 -11.63 4.66
N ALA A 180 -3.78 -10.96 3.96
CA ALA A 180 -3.34 -9.62 4.31
C ALA A 180 -3.65 -8.59 3.21
N VAL A 181 -4.02 -7.38 3.63
CA VAL A 181 -4.14 -6.18 2.79
C VAL A 181 -3.04 -5.21 3.20
N VAL A 182 -2.29 -4.70 2.23
CA VAL A 182 -1.21 -3.76 2.43
C VAL A 182 -1.16 -2.74 1.28
N GLY A 183 -0.54 -1.59 1.50
CA GLY A 183 -0.38 -0.55 0.48
C GLY A 183 -1.69 0.14 0.10
N GLY A 184 -1.55 1.21 -0.66
CA GLY A 184 -2.66 2.05 -1.09
C GLY A 184 -3.05 3.13 -0.09
N VAL A 185 -3.60 4.21 -0.64
CA VAL A 185 -4.06 5.37 0.12
C VAL A 185 -5.45 5.18 0.75
N VAL A 186 -6.08 4.03 0.47
CA VAL A 186 -7.51 3.83 0.75
C VAL A 186 -7.84 3.55 2.22
N VAL A 187 -6.86 3.12 3.05
CA VAL A 187 -7.06 2.83 4.47
C VAL A 187 -6.18 3.74 5.31
N SER A 188 -6.79 4.43 6.25
CA SER A 188 -6.14 5.27 7.26
C SER A 188 -6.59 4.88 8.66
N GLU A 189 -5.79 5.19 9.69
CA GLU A 189 -6.15 4.94 11.08
C GLU A 189 -5.52 5.99 12.01
N HIS A 190 -6.27 6.48 12.99
CA HIS A 190 -5.84 7.44 14.02
C HIS A 190 -5.33 8.78 13.49
N ILE A 191 -5.72 9.17 12.29
CA ILE A 191 -5.41 10.47 11.67
C ILE A 191 -6.67 11.07 11.05
N HIS A 192 -6.64 12.39 10.86
CA HIS A 192 -7.59 13.03 9.95
C HIS A 192 -7.29 12.58 8.51
N VAL A 193 -8.29 11.99 7.84
CA VAL A 193 -8.12 11.39 6.53
C VAL A 193 -7.96 12.48 5.46
N TRP A 194 -7.01 12.28 4.54
CA TRP A 194 -6.79 13.19 3.43
C TRP A 194 -7.94 13.16 2.43
N MET A 195 -8.77 14.22 2.42
CA MET A 195 -9.98 14.32 1.60
C MET A 195 -9.80 15.19 0.36
N ALA A 196 -8.65 15.88 0.21
CA ALA A 196 -8.46 16.88 -0.83
C ALA A 196 -8.45 16.31 -2.26
N ASP A 197 -7.98 15.08 -2.45
CA ASP A 197 -7.91 14.44 -3.78
C ASP A 197 -9.23 13.81 -4.22
N THR A 198 -10.19 13.66 -3.31
CA THR A 198 -11.52 13.12 -3.59
C THR A 198 -12.59 14.17 -3.31
N GLN A 199 -12.88 15.00 -4.31
CA GLN A 199 -13.64 16.26 -4.11
C GLN A 199 -15.15 16.14 -4.39
N THR A 200 -15.64 14.96 -4.78
CA THR A 200 -17.03 14.77 -5.20
C THR A 200 -17.71 13.68 -4.39
N ALA A 201 -19.03 13.78 -4.22
CA ALA A 201 -19.82 12.72 -3.59
C ALA A 201 -19.64 11.36 -4.29
N GLN A 202 -19.46 11.36 -5.64
CA GLN A 202 -19.20 10.14 -6.37
C GLN A 202 -17.83 9.55 -6.02
N SER A 203 -16.76 10.36 -5.93
CA SER A 203 -15.44 9.87 -5.57
C SER A 203 -15.39 9.31 -4.14
N HIS A 204 -16.18 9.85 -3.21
CA HIS A 204 -16.35 9.30 -1.87
C HIS A 204 -17.13 7.97 -1.89
N ALA A 205 -18.20 7.88 -2.69
CA ALA A 205 -18.95 6.63 -2.86
C ALA A 205 -18.07 5.51 -3.47
N ASP A 206 -17.24 5.86 -4.45
CA ASP A 206 -16.27 4.94 -5.06
C ASP A 206 -15.22 4.48 -4.07
N TRP A 207 -14.71 5.38 -3.21
CA TRP A 207 -13.80 5.01 -2.12
C TRP A 207 -14.44 4.08 -1.11
N LEU A 208 -15.67 4.39 -0.67
CA LEU A 208 -16.45 3.50 0.22
C LEU A 208 -16.68 2.13 -0.40
N SER A 209 -16.90 2.05 -1.73
CA SER A 209 -17.00 0.77 -2.45
C SER A 209 -15.68 -0.02 -2.42
N THR A 210 -14.54 0.65 -2.54
CA THR A 210 -13.22 0.02 -2.41
C THR A 210 -12.99 -0.52 -1.00
N LEU A 211 -13.36 0.22 0.04
CA LEU A 211 -13.29 -0.24 1.43
C LEU A 211 -14.20 -1.46 1.67
N ALA A 212 -15.40 -1.48 1.09
CA ALA A 212 -16.30 -2.63 1.15
C ALA A 212 -15.72 -3.89 0.46
N LYS A 213 -14.96 -3.72 -0.64
CA LYS A 213 -14.21 -4.84 -1.26
C LYS A 213 -13.16 -5.42 -0.31
N ILE A 214 -12.46 -4.59 0.45
CA ILE A 214 -11.51 -5.06 1.48
C ILE A 214 -12.23 -5.89 2.53
N GLU A 215 -13.39 -5.43 3.03
CA GLU A 215 -14.18 -6.20 4.01
C GLU A 215 -14.63 -7.56 3.45
N GLN A 216 -15.05 -7.62 2.17
CA GLN A 216 -15.46 -8.86 1.50
C GLN A 216 -14.31 -9.88 1.37
N LEU A 217 -13.07 -9.45 1.25
CA LEU A 217 -11.90 -10.33 1.24
C LEU A 217 -11.64 -10.98 2.61
N ALA A 218 -12.28 -10.47 3.66
CA ALA A 218 -12.14 -10.94 5.04
C ALA A 218 -10.67 -11.13 5.46
N PRO A 219 -9.82 -10.07 5.35
CA PRO A 219 -8.42 -10.14 5.71
C PRO A 219 -8.25 -10.41 7.20
N ARG A 220 -7.15 -11.10 7.56
CA ARG A 220 -6.70 -11.23 8.95
C ARG A 220 -5.85 -10.04 9.37
N THR A 221 -5.16 -9.45 8.42
CA THR A 221 -4.26 -8.32 8.64
C THR A 221 -4.56 -7.23 7.62
N VAL A 222 -4.72 -6.00 8.07
CA VAL A 222 -4.78 -4.80 7.23
C VAL A 222 -3.73 -3.83 7.74
N ILE A 223 -2.76 -3.47 6.92
CA ILE A 223 -1.80 -2.42 7.23
C ILE A 223 -2.27 -1.15 6.53
N PRO A 224 -2.72 -0.13 7.27
CA PRO A 224 -3.16 1.13 6.67
C PRO A 224 -2.03 1.82 5.91
N GLY A 225 -2.35 2.54 4.83
CA GLY A 225 -1.38 3.38 4.12
C GLY A 225 -0.87 4.53 4.98
N HIS A 226 -1.76 5.10 5.80
CA HIS A 226 -1.42 6.15 6.76
C HIS A 226 -2.00 5.85 8.14
N TYR A 227 -1.19 6.00 9.17
CA TYR A 227 -1.66 5.93 10.56
C TYR A 227 -0.70 6.60 11.53
N LEU A 228 -1.19 6.98 12.71
CA LEU A 228 -0.37 7.43 13.83
C LEU A 228 -0.55 6.53 15.04
N GLY A 229 0.50 6.40 15.84
CA GLY A 229 0.52 5.49 16.98
C GLY A 229 0.48 4.01 16.57
N ASP A 230 -0.10 3.18 17.43
CA ASP A 230 -0.24 1.75 17.18
C ASP A 230 -1.45 1.48 16.27
N SER A 231 -1.22 0.83 15.14
CA SER A 231 -2.29 0.40 14.26
C SER A 231 -2.93 -0.90 14.79
N SER A 232 -4.27 -0.99 14.71
CA SER A 232 -5.01 -2.22 15.00
C SER A 232 -4.62 -3.38 14.08
N ARG A 233 -4.10 -3.06 12.88
CA ARG A 233 -3.78 -3.99 11.80
C ARG A 233 -4.95 -4.93 11.46
N SER A 234 -6.17 -4.43 11.57
CA SER A 234 -7.41 -5.18 11.41
C SER A 234 -8.42 -4.45 10.51
N LEU A 235 -9.59 -5.04 10.32
CA LEU A 235 -10.73 -4.39 9.65
C LEU A 235 -11.23 -3.15 10.39
N ASP A 236 -10.79 -2.88 11.62
CA ASP A 236 -11.18 -1.67 12.34
C ASP A 236 -10.64 -0.41 11.67
N ALA A 237 -9.43 -0.48 11.09
CA ALA A 237 -8.89 0.61 10.28
C ALA A 237 -9.75 0.90 9.02
N VAL A 238 -10.27 -0.15 8.38
CA VAL A 238 -11.17 -0.03 7.22
C VAL A 238 -12.48 0.64 7.63
N ARG A 239 -13.07 0.20 8.75
CA ARG A 239 -14.32 0.77 9.30
C ARG A 239 -14.13 2.20 9.77
N PHE A 240 -12.99 2.50 10.41
CA PHE A 240 -12.62 3.86 10.78
C PHE A 240 -12.62 4.78 9.56
N THR A 241 -11.90 4.40 8.50
CA THR A 241 -11.83 5.22 7.28
C THR A 241 -13.21 5.42 6.66
N ALA A 242 -14.01 4.35 6.55
CA ALA A 242 -15.36 4.43 6.00
C ALA A 242 -16.30 5.31 6.86
N GLY A 243 -16.16 5.25 8.18
CA GLY A 243 -16.87 6.12 9.12
C GLY A 243 -16.48 7.58 8.95
N TYR A 244 -15.18 7.85 8.89
CA TYR A 244 -14.64 9.21 8.73
C TYR A 244 -15.13 9.87 7.44
N ILE A 245 -15.13 9.17 6.30
CA ILE A 245 -15.62 9.70 5.02
C ILE A 245 -17.10 10.12 5.14
N ARG A 246 -17.96 9.25 5.71
CA ARG A 246 -19.39 9.56 5.88
C ARG A 246 -19.63 10.73 6.84
N ASP A 247 -18.84 10.80 7.89
CA ASP A 247 -18.93 11.88 8.87
C ASP A 247 -18.45 13.21 8.28
N PHE A 248 -17.35 13.19 7.52
CA PHE A 248 -16.86 14.35 6.78
C PHE A 248 -17.93 14.90 5.82
N ASP A 249 -18.56 14.05 5.02
CA ASP A 249 -19.65 14.42 4.10
C ASP A 249 -20.82 15.03 4.86
N THR A 250 -21.19 14.41 5.98
CA THR A 250 -22.31 14.87 6.82
C THR A 250 -22.04 16.25 7.41
N GLU A 251 -20.83 16.48 7.92
CA GLU A 251 -20.46 17.76 8.51
C GLU A 251 -20.18 18.83 7.44
N ALA A 252 -19.59 18.46 6.29
CA ALA A 252 -19.37 19.36 5.17
C ALA A 252 -20.70 19.92 4.60
N ALA A 253 -21.75 19.09 4.56
CA ALA A 253 -23.08 19.53 4.11
C ALA A 253 -23.73 20.57 5.05
N LYS A 254 -23.40 20.58 6.35
CA LYS A 254 -23.94 21.49 7.37
C LYS A 254 -23.10 22.74 7.57
N ALA A 255 -21.77 22.60 7.43
CA ALA A 255 -20.82 23.67 7.70
C ALA A 255 -20.96 24.82 6.69
N ALA A 256 -20.95 26.06 7.17
CA ALA A 256 -21.01 27.26 6.33
C ALA A 256 -19.69 27.49 5.58
N ASP A 257 -18.56 27.17 6.19
CA ASP A 257 -17.21 27.41 5.71
C ASP A 257 -16.23 26.31 6.20
N SER A 258 -14.95 26.39 5.83
CA SER A 258 -13.94 25.44 6.25
C SER A 258 -13.69 25.47 7.76
N ALA A 259 -13.75 26.63 8.39
CA ALA A 259 -13.52 26.76 9.83
C ALA A 259 -14.59 26.02 10.64
N ALA A 260 -15.86 26.14 10.24
CA ALA A 260 -16.97 25.40 10.84
C ALA A 260 -16.84 23.89 10.64
N LEU A 261 -16.41 23.45 9.44
CA LEU A 261 -16.17 22.03 9.14
C LEU A 261 -15.02 21.46 9.99
N ILE A 262 -13.91 22.19 10.08
CA ILE A 262 -12.76 21.79 10.91
C ILE A 262 -13.19 21.65 12.38
N ALA A 263 -13.91 22.63 12.91
CA ALA A 263 -14.39 22.59 14.30
C ALA A 263 -15.31 21.38 14.55
N ALA A 264 -16.24 21.08 13.64
CA ALA A 264 -17.15 19.94 13.74
C ALA A 264 -16.39 18.60 13.71
N MET A 265 -15.44 18.44 12.79
CA MET A 265 -14.63 17.23 12.70
C MET A 265 -13.70 17.03 13.91
N LYS A 266 -13.08 18.11 14.43
CA LYS A 266 -12.29 18.06 15.67
C LYS A 266 -13.13 17.73 16.90
N GLN A 267 -14.36 18.20 16.97
CA GLN A 267 -15.29 17.81 18.04
C GLN A 267 -15.66 16.33 17.97
N ARG A 268 -15.85 15.79 16.76
CA ARG A 268 -16.19 14.39 16.54
C ARG A 268 -15.03 13.44 16.74
N TYR A 269 -13.83 13.90 16.40
CA TYR A 269 -12.59 13.15 16.45
C TYR A 269 -11.48 13.92 17.22
N PRO A 270 -11.62 14.10 18.53
CA PRO A 270 -10.76 15.02 19.30
C PRO A 270 -9.31 14.55 19.47
N ASN A 271 -9.04 13.28 19.18
CA ASN A 271 -7.73 12.66 19.43
C ASN A 271 -7.00 12.23 18.15
N LEU A 272 -7.51 12.63 16.97
CA LEU A 272 -6.81 12.31 15.73
C LEU A 272 -5.64 13.27 15.50
N GLY A 273 -4.55 12.72 14.97
CA GLY A 273 -3.43 13.51 14.48
C GLY A 273 -3.64 14.00 13.05
N ASP A 274 -2.59 14.62 12.49
CA ASP A 274 -2.56 15.14 11.11
C ASP A 274 -3.69 16.17 10.84
N GLU A 275 -3.76 17.17 11.70
CA GLU A 275 -4.74 18.27 11.56
C GLU A 275 -4.58 19.03 10.23
N SER A 276 -3.37 19.07 9.67
CA SER A 276 -3.08 19.71 8.38
C SER A 276 -3.87 19.09 7.23
N SER A 277 -4.06 17.77 7.24
CA SER A 277 -4.90 17.04 6.27
C SER A 277 -6.36 17.45 6.37
N LEU A 278 -6.89 17.63 7.60
CA LEU A 278 -8.24 18.13 7.81
C LEU A 278 -8.39 19.58 7.33
N GLU A 279 -7.44 20.45 7.69
CA GLU A 279 -7.49 21.88 7.33
C GLU A 279 -7.50 22.08 5.82
N LEU A 280 -6.61 21.37 5.11
CA LEU A 280 -6.54 21.45 3.66
C LEU A 280 -7.79 20.83 3.01
N GLY A 281 -8.17 19.63 3.43
CA GLY A 281 -9.36 18.94 2.92
C GLY A 281 -10.65 19.76 3.14
N ALA A 282 -10.80 20.42 4.27
CA ALA A 282 -11.96 21.29 4.56
C ALA A 282 -11.99 22.53 3.64
N LYS A 283 -10.84 23.20 3.43
CA LYS A 283 -10.76 24.35 2.50
C LYS A 283 -11.12 23.95 1.07
N VAL A 284 -10.63 22.81 0.62
CA VAL A 284 -10.96 22.29 -0.71
C VAL A 284 -12.44 21.94 -0.81
N ALA A 285 -13.00 21.23 0.17
CA ALA A 285 -14.41 20.83 0.19
C ALA A 285 -15.37 22.02 0.24
N LYS A 286 -14.95 23.14 0.82
CA LYS A 286 -15.73 24.38 0.89
C LYS A 286 -15.45 25.36 -0.26
N GLY A 287 -14.59 24.98 -1.23
CA GLY A 287 -14.25 25.81 -2.39
C GLY A 287 -13.36 27.03 -2.07
N GLU A 288 -12.77 27.07 -0.90
CA GLU A 288 -11.89 28.15 -0.43
C GLU A 288 -10.45 27.94 -0.94
N MET A 289 -10.12 26.74 -1.43
CA MET A 289 -8.85 26.39 -2.00
C MET A 289 -9.04 25.49 -3.22
N LYS A 290 -8.22 25.69 -4.25
CA LYS A 290 -8.10 24.76 -5.37
C LYS A 290 -6.93 23.79 -5.10
N TRP A 291 -7.17 22.55 -5.35
CA TRP A 291 -6.19 21.50 -5.17
C TRP A 291 -6.02 20.68 -6.46
#